data_9198a2c57855e50145a142b9e5c50d1c
#
_entry.id   9198a2c57855e50145a142b9e5c50d1c
#
_cell.length_a   1.000
_cell.length_b   1.000
_cell.length_c   1.000
_cell.angle_alpha   90.00
_cell.angle_beta   90.00
_cell.angle_gamma   90.00
#
_symmetry.space_group_name_H-M   'P 1'
#
loop_
_entity.id
_entity.type
_entity.pdbx_description
1 polymer ?
#
loop_
_entity_poly.entity_id
_entity_poly.type
_entity_poly.pdbx_seq_one_letter_code
_entity_poly.pdbx_strand_id
1 'polypeptide(L)'
;KSYAVTNSFNGTLSATSGYETDYNEPIYIYAPDDLKTAPQVVVNNVNEKKKTATLYDTSKLKEKDKYALFLGGNYPVLDIRTTADTTDRLLLVKDSYANSVIPFLTAYYREIIVVDPRYYYDDIREVMKKNKITSVLFLYNGNTFVQDNSISGVLQND
;
A
#
# COMPACT_ATOMS: atom_id res chain seq x y z
N LYS A 1 -4.79 -17.43 -7.73
CA LYS A 1 -3.97 -17.56 -8.97
C LYS A 1 -2.99 -16.41 -9.03
N SER A 2 -1.77 -16.66 -9.51
CA SER A 2 -0.74 -15.62 -9.72
C SER A 2 -0.58 -15.34 -11.22
N TYR A 3 -0.32 -14.07 -11.54
CA TYR A 3 -0.10 -13.61 -12.91
C TYR A 3 1.15 -12.73 -12.94
N ALA A 4 2.14 -13.10 -13.76
CA ALA A 4 3.28 -12.23 -14.03
C ALA A 4 2.81 -11.07 -14.91
N VAL A 5 2.88 -9.84 -14.42
CA VAL A 5 2.45 -8.65 -15.15
C VAL A 5 3.59 -7.92 -15.84
N THR A 6 4.81 -8.24 -15.46
CA THR A 6 6.05 -7.84 -16.14
C THR A 6 7.16 -8.82 -15.80
N ASN A 7 8.10 -9.00 -16.71
CA ASN A 7 9.35 -9.76 -16.51
C ASN A 7 10.59 -8.85 -16.64
N SER A 8 10.39 -7.55 -16.53
CA SER A 8 11.45 -6.57 -16.74
C SER A 8 11.57 -5.58 -15.58
N PHE A 9 11.42 -6.07 -14.34
CA PHE A 9 11.64 -5.30 -13.14
C PHE A 9 13.04 -5.52 -12.61
N ASN A 10 13.77 -4.45 -12.37
CA ASN A 10 15.15 -4.48 -11.90
C ASN A 10 15.31 -3.99 -10.45
N GLY A 11 14.17 -3.78 -9.77
CA GLY A 11 14.10 -3.27 -8.39
C GLY A 11 13.95 -1.74 -8.31
N THR A 12 13.26 -1.29 -7.28
CA THR A 12 13.03 0.15 -7.05
C THR A 12 14.33 0.89 -6.77
N LEU A 13 15.29 0.26 -6.08
CA LEU A 13 16.63 0.85 -5.85
C LEU A 13 17.39 1.06 -7.16
N SER A 14 17.33 0.11 -8.09
CA SER A 14 17.87 0.28 -9.42
C SER A 14 17.18 1.43 -10.15
N ALA A 15 15.86 1.52 -10.09
CA ALA A 15 15.09 2.59 -10.73
C ALA A 15 15.50 3.98 -10.23
N THR A 16 15.86 4.12 -8.95
CA THR A 16 16.22 5.40 -8.32
C THR A 16 17.70 5.73 -8.40
N SER A 17 18.60 4.73 -8.28
CA SER A 17 20.05 4.94 -8.27
C SER A 17 20.66 5.03 -9.68
N GLY A 18 19.94 4.52 -10.71
CA GLY A 18 20.46 4.37 -12.06
C GLY A 18 21.40 3.16 -12.26
N TYR A 19 21.67 2.39 -11.20
CA TYR A 19 22.41 1.14 -11.30
C TYR A 19 21.47 0.03 -11.80
N GLU A 20 21.86 -0.68 -12.83
CA GLU A 20 21.11 -1.82 -13.37
C GLU A 20 21.79 -3.13 -12.98
N THR A 21 21.00 -4.08 -12.51
CA THR A 21 21.49 -5.45 -12.29
C THR A 21 21.47 -6.24 -13.60
N ASP A 22 22.28 -7.27 -13.70
CA ASP A 22 22.39 -8.11 -14.90
C ASP A 22 21.15 -9.00 -15.12
N TYR A 23 20.18 -8.97 -14.21
CA TYR A 23 18.97 -9.79 -14.28
C TYR A 23 17.74 -8.97 -13.98
N ASN A 24 16.63 -9.40 -14.57
CA ASN A 24 15.30 -8.84 -14.31
C ASN A 24 14.45 -9.86 -13.56
N GLU A 25 13.56 -9.36 -12.73
CA GLU A 25 12.61 -10.16 -11.95
C GLU A 25 11.17 -9.92 -12.44
N PRO A 26 10.29 -10.93 -12.34
CA PRO A 26 8.89 -10.74 -12.59
C PRO A 26 8.21 -10.05 -11.41
N ILE A 27 7.22 -9.17 -11.71
CA ILE A 27 6.24 -8.75 -10.71
C ILE A 27 4.99 -9.61 -10.89
N TYR A 28 4.52 -10.21 -9.80
CA TYR A 28 3.29 -10.99 -9.77
C TYR A 28 2.18 -10.20 -9.08
N ILE A 29 0.98 -10.29 -9.64
CA ILE A 29 -0.26 -9.99 -8.92
C ILE A 29 -0.98 -11.29 -8.59
N TYR A 30 -1.74 -11.26 -7.52
CA TYR A 30 -2.53 -12.41 -7.07
C TYR A 30 -4.00 -12.06 -7.14
N ALA A 31 -4.76 -12.92 -7.78
CA ALA A 31 -6.21 -12.81 -7.85
C ALA A 31 -6.86 -14.01 -7.18
N PRO A 32 -8.02 -13.86 -6.53
CA PRO A 32 -8.80 -14.99 -6.00
C PRO A 32 -9.17 -15.94 -7.12
N ASP A 33 -9.42 -17.19 -6.76
CA ASP A 33 -9.82 -18.20 -7.74
C ASP A 33 -11.21 -17.91 -8.33
N ASP A 34 -12.09 -17.35 -7.52
CA ASP A 34 -13.40 -16.88 -7.95
C ASP A 34 -13.52 -15.36 -7.78
N LEU A 35 -13.52 -14.66 -8.90
CA LEU A 35 -13.67 -13.19 -8.92
C LEU A 35 -15.08 -12.72 -8.52
N LYS A 36 -16.09 -13.60 -8.55
CA LYS A 36 -17.46 -13.23 -8.16
C LYS A 36 -17.62 -13.13 -6.65
N THR A 37 -16.84 -13.91 -5.90
CA THR A 37 -16.83 -13.91 -4.44
C THR A 37 -15.75 -13.03 -3.84
N ALA A 38 -14.84 -12.50 -4.67
CA ALA A 38 -13.80 -11.60 -4.24
C ALA A 38 -14.37 -10.29 -3.71
N PRO A 39 -13.85 -9.76 -2.59
CA PRO A 39 -14.22 -8.44 -2.15
C PRO A 39 -13.90 -7.39 -3.22
N GLN A 40 -14.89 -6.54 -3.52
CA GLN A 40 -14.65 -5.35 -4.33
C GLN A 40 -13.93 -4.32 -3.48
N VAL A 41 -13.15 -3.47 -4.12
CA VAL A 41 -12.38 -2.42 -3.45
C VAL A 41 -12.66 -1.05 -4.06
N VAL A 42 -12.62 -0.04 -3.20
CA VAL A 42 -12.52 1.37 -3.60
C VAL A 42 -11.36 1.99 -2.86
N VAL A 43 -10.38 2.46 -3.59
CA VAL A 43 -9.23 3.20 -3.06
C VAL A 43 -9.50 4.68 -3.22
N ASN A 44 -9.54 5.40 -2.10
CA ASN A 44 -9.70 6.83 -2.06
C ASN A 44 -8.37 7.49 -1.66
N ASN A 45 -7.74 8.14 -2.61
CA ASN A 45 -6.60 9.01 -2.33
C ASN A 45 -7.14 10.37 -1.87
N VAL A 46 -7.08 10.61 -0.56
CA VAL A 46 -7.66 11.80 0.07
C VAL A 46 -6.95 13.07 -0.40
N ASN A 47 -5.63 13.01 -0.55
CA ASN A 47 -4.81 14.17 -0.92
C ASN A 47 -5.03 14.59 -2.37
N GLU A 48 -5.12 13.64 -3.30
CA GLU A 48 -5.35 13.92 -4.72
C GLU A 48 -6.84 14.03 -5.07
N LYS A 49 -7.75 13.77 -4.13
CA LYS A 49 -9.21 13.72 -4.35
C LYS A 49 -9.59 12.75 -5.48
N LYS A 50 -8.85 11.66 -5.60
CA LYS A 50 -9.01 10.65 -6.64
C LYS A 50 -9.53 9.35 -6.04
N LYS A 51 -10.46 8.70 -6.75
CA LYS A 51 -10.97 7.37 -6.39
C LYS A 51 -10.77 6.39 -7.53
N THR A 52 -10.38 5.16 -7.19
CA THR A 52 -10.24 4.05 -8.14
C THR A 52 -10.93 2.80 -7.57
N ALA A 53 -11.39 1.92 -8.46
CA ALA A 53 -11.98 0.63 -8.10
C ALA A 53 -10.95 -0.51 -8.19
N THR A 54 -9.67 -0.20 -8.11
CA THR A 54 -8.57 -1.17 -8.20
C THR A 54 -7.41 -0.73 -7.32
N LEU A 55 -6.65 -1.71 -6.83
CA LEU A 55 -5.39 -1.54 -6.11
C LEU A 55 -4.18 -1.43 -7.05
N TYR A 56 -4.39 -1.64 -8.35
CA TYR A 56 -3.32 -1.72 -9.33
C TYR A 56 -3.43 -0.60 -10.37
N ASP A 57 -2.35 0.16 -10.54
CA ASP A 57 -2.20 1.13 -11.63
C ASP A 57 -1.32 0.55 -12.72
N THR A 58 -1.94 -0.06 -13.72
CA THR A 58 -1.22 -0.72 -14.83
C THR A 58 -0.45 0.26 -15.73
N SER A 59 -0.73 1.56 -15.65
CA SER A 59 0.06 2.56 -16.39
C SER A 59 1.51 2.59 -15.94
N LYS A 60 1.76 2.27 -14.67
CA LYS A 60 3.09 2.22 -14.04
C LYS A 60 4.00 1.12 -14.59
N LEU A 61 3.45 0.11 -15.24
CA LEU A 61 4.24 -0.93 -15.92
C LEU A 61 5.07 -0.39 -17.08
N LYS A 62 4.75 0.79 -17.60
CA LYS A 62 5.51 1.48 -18.65
C LYS A 62 6.61 2.38 -18.09
N GLU A 63 6.60 2.63 -16.79
CA GLU A 63 7.58 3.47 -16.10
C GLU A 63 8.79 2.64 -15.65
N LYS A 64 9.86 3.33 -15.26
CA LYS A 64 11.07 2.69 -14.74
C LYS A 64 10.79 1.98 -13.41
N ASP A 65 10.11 2.66 -12.48
CA ASP A 65 9.64 2.05 -11.22
C ASP A 65 8.29 1.35 -11.41
N LYS A 66 8.36 0.11 -11.91
CA LYS A 66 7.17 -0.72 -12.12
C LYS A 66 6.49 -1.18 -10.83
N TYR A 67 7.18 -1.11 -9.68
CA TYR A 67 6.59 -1.45 -8.38
C TYR A 67 5.48 -0.48 -7.99
N ALA A 68 5.48 0.73 -8.52
CA ALA A 68 4.36 1.68 -8.38
C ALA A 68 3.03 1.16 -8.98
N LEU A 69 3.03 0.00 -9.67
CA LEU A 69 1.81 -0.73 -10.01
C LEU A 69 0.90 -0.89 -8.78
N PHE A 70 1.49 -1.17 -7.62
CA PHE A 70 0.74 -1.27 -6.38
C PHE A 70 0.35 0.13 -5.90
N LEU A 71 -0.94 0.41 -5.87
CA LEU A 71 -1.57 1.65 -5.40
C LEU A 71 -1.27 2.92 -6.24
N GLY A 72 -0.47 2.83 -7.29
CA GLY A 72 -0.02 3.98 -8.08
C GLY A 72 1.19 4.72 -7.48
N GLY A 73 1.68 4.28 -6.31
CA GLY A 73 2.81 4.88 -5.61
C GLY A 73 2.60 4.99 -4.09
N ASN A 74 3.30 5.94 -3.47
CA ASN A 74 3.22 6.19 -2.03
C ASN A 74 2.50 7.52 -1.77
N TYR A 75 1.59 7.52 -0.82
CA TYR A 75 0.75 8.66 -0.45
C TYR A 75 0.71 8.82 1.07
N PRO A 76 0.49 10.03 1.58
CA PRO A 76 0.35 10.26 3.03
C PRO A 76 -0.73 9.39 3.65
N VAL A 77 -1.92 9.38 3.04
CA VAL A 77 -3.08 8.60 3.50
C VAL A 77 -3.87 8.05 2.31
N LEU A 78 -4.19 6.75 2.35
CA LEU A 78 -5.20 6.14 1.50
C LEU A 78 -6.30 5.54 2.37
N ASP A 79 -7.56 5.71 1.96
CA ASP A 79 -8.73 5.03 2.52
C ASP A 79 -9.17 3.95 1.53
N ILE A 80 -8.96 2.69 1.89
CA ILE A 80 -9.33 1.53 1.08
C ILE A 80 -10.56 0.89 1.72
N ARG A 81 -11.67 0.92 1.02
CA ARG A 81 -12.92 0.27 1.43
C ARG A 81 -13.15 -0.99 0.65
N THR A 82 -13.64 -2.00 1.34
CA THR A 82 -13.90 -3.31 0.75
C THR A 82 -15.35 -3.74 0.98
N THR A 83 -15.78 -4.76 0.25
CA THR A 83 -17.04 -5.46 0.50
C THR A 83 -16.84 -6.74 1.33
N ALA A 84 -15.71 -6.91 2.01
CA ALA A 84 -15.46 -8.03 2.89
C ALA A 84 -16.55 -8.14 3.97
N ASP A 85 -16.97 -9.35 4.29
CA ASP A 85 -18.00 -9.64 5.29
C ASP A 85 -17.41 -9.61 6.71
N THR A 86 -17.06 -8.41 7.13
CA THR A 86 -16.47 -8.11 8.44
C THR A 86 -16.75 -6.67 8.83
N THR A 87 -16.64 -6.36 10.11
CA THR A 87 -16.68 -4.98 10.64
C THR A 87 -15.29 -4.45 10.98
N ASP A 88 -14.26 -5.26 10.83
CA ASP A 88 -12.89 -4.94 11.22
C ASP A 88 -12.29 -3.85 10.32
N ARG A 89 -11.57 -2.93 10.97
CA ARG A 89 -10.94 -1.77 10.35
C ARG A 89 -9.48 -1.71 10.74
N LEU A 90 -8.63 -1.72 9.74
CA LEU A 90 -7.19 -1.72 9.92
C LEU A 90 -6.61 -0.31 9.73
N LEU A 91 -5.75 0.10 10.64
CA LEU A 91 -4.75 1.12 10.37
C LEU A 91 -3.43 0.43 10.01
N LEU A 92 -2.99 0.61 8.77
CA LEU A 92 -1.71 0.11 8.29
C LEU A 92 -0.71 1.26 8.22
N VAL A 93 0.25 1.28 9.13
CA VAL A 93 1.38 2.22 9.15
C VAL A 93 2.56 1.54 8.47
N LYS A 94 3.05 2.13 7.38
CA LYS A 94 3.92 1.39 6.45
C LYS A 94 4.96 2.25 5.74
N ASP A 95 5.96 1.59 5.16
CA ASP A 95 6.74 2.08 4.02
C ASP A 95 6.30 1.42 2.70
N SER A 96 7.01 1.68 1.60
CA SER A 96 6.65 1.16 0.28
C SER A 96 6.67 -0.38 0.17
N TYR A 97 7.41 -1.09 1.01
CA TYR A 97 7.46 -2.55 0.99
C TYR A 97 6.11 -3.20 1.25
N ALA A 98 5.26 -2.57 2.04
CA ALA A 98 3.94 -3.08 2.35
C ALA A 98 2.93 -2.99 1.18
N ASN A 99 3.20 -2.20 0.14
CA ASN A 99 2.24 -1.98 -0.94
C ASN A 99 1.80 -3.29 -1.61
N SER A 100 2.72 -4.24 -1.81
CA SER A 100 2.41 -5.54 -2.41
C SER A 100 1.65 -6.50 -1.49
N VAL A 101 1.60 -6.23 -0.18
CA VAL A 101 0.87 -7.03 0.82
C VAL A 101 -0.58 -6.59 0.94
N ILE A 102 -0.89 -5.32 0.68
CA ILE A 102 -2.22 -4.74 0.85
C ILE A 102 -3.33 -5.52 0.13
N PRO A 103 -3.15 -6.00 -1.12
CA PRO A 103 -4.17 -6.80 -1.80
C PRO A 103 -4.64 -8.03 -1.01
N PHE A 104 -3.76 -8.65 -0.24
CA PHE A 104 -4.11 -9.83 0.57
C PHE A 104 -4.91 -9.47 1.82
N LEU A 105 -4.80 -8.23 2.31
CA LEU A 105 -5.53 -7.76 3.48
C LEU A 105 -6.99 -7.43 3.19
N THR A 106 -7.33 -7.18 1.93
CA THR A 106 -8.69 -6.74 1.53
C THR A 106 -9.80 -7.75 1.79
N ALA A 107 -9.45 -9.03 1.96
CA ALA A 107 -10.40 -10.08 2.30
C ALA A 107 -10.78 -10.10 3.80
N TYR A 108 -9.99 -9.45 4.64
CA TYR A 108 -10.09 -9.55 6.10
C TYR A 108 -10.57 -8.27 6.78
N TYR A 109 -10.58 -7.15 6.08
CA TYR A 109 -10.94 -5.86 6.65
C TYR A 109 -11.97 -5.14 5.80
N ARG A 110 -12.97 -4.55 6.45
CA ARG A 110 -13.99 -3.71 5.81
C ARG A 110 -13.42 -2.38 5.33
N GLU A 111 -12.43 -1.89 6.04
CA GLU A 111 -11.73 -0.64 5.74
C GLU A 111 -10.26 -0.76 6.14
N ILE A 112 -9.37 -0.30 5.28
CA ILE A 112 -7.94 -0.23 5.56
C ILE A 112 -7.51 1.22 5.34
N ILE A 113 -7.16 1.90 6.42
CA ILE A 113 -6.53 3.21 6.35
C ILE A 113 -5.03 2.98 6.29
N VAL A 114 -4.42 3.33 5.17
CA VAL A 114 -2.98 3.21 4.95
C VAL A 114 -2.34 4.57 5.23
N VAL A 115 -1.35 4.60 6.11
CA VAL A 115 -0.57 5.80 6.44
C VAL A 115 0.90 5.54 6.17
N ASP A 116 1.53 6.43 5.42
CA ASP A 116 2.98 6.46 5.22
C ASP A 116 3.57 7.65 5.97
N PRO A 117 4.21 7.44 7.14
CA PRO A 117 4.70 8.52 8.00
C PRO A 117 5.77 9.41 7.35
N ARG A 118 6.40 8.96 6.28
CA ARG A 118 7.37 9.79 5.53
C ARG A 118 6.70 10.98 4.83
N TYR A 119 5.38 10.90 4.62
CA TYR A 119 4.57 11.91 3.93
C TYR A 119 3.39 12.41 4.77
N TYR A 120 3.10 11.78 5.91
CA TYR A 120 2.01 12.14 6.82
C TYR A 120 2.59 12.77 8.08
N TYR A 121 2.09 13.94 8.48
CA TYR A 121 2.65 14.74 9.57
C TYR A 121 1.64 15.09 10.66
N ASP A 122 0.37 14.67 10.51
CA ASP A 122 -0.67 14.92 11.50
C ASP A 122 -0.74 13.80 12.55
N ASP A 123 -1.55 14.01 13.60
CA ASP A 123 -1.73 13.03 14.67
C ASP A 123 -2.46 11.77 14.17
N ILE A 124 -1.80 10.64 14.23
CA ILE A 124 -2.34 9.35 13.82
C ILE A 124 -3.51 8.90 14.71
N ARG A 125 -3.58 9.37 15.97
CA ARG A 125 -4.69 9.06 16.90
C ARG A 125 -6.02 9.62 16.41
N GLU A 126 -6.00 10.76 15.74
CA GLU A 126 -7.21 11.34 15.11
C GLU A 126 -7.69 10.47 13.94
N VAL A 127 -6.77 9.92 13.15
CA VAL A 127 -7.11 8.94 12.10
C VAL A 127 -7.80 7.72 12.71
N MET A 128 -7.26 7.20 13.83
CA MET A 128 -7.82 6.03 14.53
C MET A 128 -9.23 6.29 15.03
N LYS A 129 -9.44 7.43 15.72
CA LYS A 129 -10.76 7.81 16.25
C LYS A 129 -11.79 8.01 15.14
N LYS A 130 -11.45 8.82 14.14
CA LYS A 130 -12.32 9.17 13.02
C LYS A 130 -12.80 7.94 12.26
N ASN A 131 -11.92 6.98 12.03
CA ASN A 131 -12.21 5.79 11.23
C ASN A 131 -12.59 4.57 12.08
N LYS A 132 -12.71 4.72 13.42
CA LYS A 132 -13.08 3.64 14.35
C LYS A 132 -12.24 2.40 14.17
N ILE A 133 -10.92 2.59 14.15
CA ILE A 133 -9.93 1.53 13.91
C ILE A 133 -10.03 0.45 14.99
N THR A 134 -10.05 -0.83 14.58
CA THR A 134 -10.10 -2.00 15.46
C THR A 134 -8.74 -2.68 15.61
N SER A 135 -7.85 -2.51 14.62
CA SER A 135 -6.53 -3.14 14.61
C SER A 135 -5.48 -2.19 14.00
N VAL A 136 -4.24 -2.26 14.50
CA VAL A 136 -3.11 -1.51 13.96
C VAL A 136 -2.01 -2.48 13.56
N LEU A 137 -1.47 -2.30 12.36
CA LEU A 137 -0.33 -3.05 11.85
C LEU A 137 0.76 -2.07 11.43
N PHE A 138 1.98 -2.24 11.96
CA PHE A 138 3.19 -1.61 11.48
C PHE A 138 3.92 -2.58 10.56
N LEU A 139 4.11 -2.21 9.30
CA LEU A 139 4.77 -3.06 8.31
C LEU A 139 5.82 -2.29 7.53
N TYR A 140 7.08 -2.55 7.86
CA TYR A 140 8.24 -1.84 7.37
C TYR A 140 9.33 -2.77 6.85
N ASN A 141 10.09 -2.28 5.89
CA ASN A 141 11.42 -2.79 5.65
C ASN A 141 12.30 -2.56 6.88
N GLY A 142 13.11 -3.54 7.28
CA GLY A 142 13.95 -3.45 8.47
C GLY A 142 14.93 -2.26 8.42
N ASN A 143 15.49 -1.95 7.25
CA ASN A 143 16.38 -0.81 7.09
C ASN A 143 15.65 0.53 7.29
N THR A 144 14.46 0.68 6.69
CA THR A 144 13.62 1.87 6.89
C THR A 144 13.24 2.02 8.36
N PHE A 145 12.84 0.93 9.01
CA PHE A 145 12.44 0.96 10.43
C PHE A 145 13.55 1.46 11.35
N VAL A 146 14.80 1.09 11.08
CA VAL A 146 15.96 1.49 11.91
C VAL A 146 16.42 2.92 11.62
N GLN A 147 16.29 3.38 10.38
CA GLN A 147 16.85 4.67 9.94
C GLN A 147 15.83 5.82 9.95
N ASP A 148 14.54 5.50 9.86
CA ASP A 148 13.48 6.49 9.71
C ASP A 148 12.90 6.91 11.07
N ASN A 149 12.98 8.21 11.36
CA ASN A 149 12.42 8.81 12.58
C ASN A 149 10.97 9.32 12.40
N SER A 150 10.38 9.18 11.23
CA SER A 150 9.05 9.72 10.92
C SER A 150 7.93 9.06 11.74
N ILE A 151 8.09 7.78 12.12
CA ILE A 151 7.14 7.07 13.00
C ILE A 151 7.00 7.78 14.34
N SER A 152 8.12 8.18 14.95
CA SER A 152 8.09 8.86 16.25
C SER A 152 7.35 10.20 16.16
N GLY A 153 7.49 10.92 15.04
CA GLY A 153 6.84 12.20 14.81
C GLY A 153 5.31 12.09 14.77
N VAL A 154 4.75 11.06 14.15
CA VAL A 154 3.28 10.87 14.06
C VAL A 154 2.67 10.25 15.32
N LEU A 155 3.49 9.68 16.21
CA LEU A 155 3.04 9.05 17.46
C LEU A 155 3.19 9.99 18.67
N GLN A 156 4.04 11.02 18.60
CA GLN A 156 4.41 11.92 19.71
C GLN A 156 3.80 13.32 19.60
N ASN A 157 2.79 13.52 18.78
CA ASN A 157 2.12 14.83 18.71
C ASN A 157 1.38 15.09 20.04
N ASP A 158 2.06 15.77 20.96
CA ASP A 158 1.51 16.38 22.18
C ASP A 158 0.87 17.75 21.88
#